data_345df094d5cd4914da28618774bf36d3
#
_entry.id   345df094d5cd4914da28618774bf36d3
#
_cell.length_a   1.000
_cell.length_b   1.000
_cell.length_c   1.000
_cell.angle_alpha   90.00
_cell.angle_beta   90.00
_cell.angle_gamma   90.00
#
_symmetry.space_group_name_H-M   'P 1'
#
loop_
_entity.id
_entity.type
_entity.pdbx_description
1 polymer ?
#
loop_
_entity_poly.entity_id
_entity_poly.type
_entity_poly.pdbx_seq_one_letter_code
_entity_poly.pdbx_strand_id
1 'polypeptide(L)'
;MIDKNLMLCQMKVLNQDTFFDDISLLLEEEGIVKPGFSDALKLREANFPTGLPVTGGVAIPHTDGTLVIEDRLVFVTLNEPVSFNEMGGDEDDKIAVKFIILLAIGNGKKHLDVLQKVINGIQNPNFISGMLRAESQEQMYEIVQNELMCIVR
;
A
#
# COMPACT_ATOMS: atom_id res chain seq x y z
N MET A 1 10.00 9.58 4.32
CA MET A 1 9.31 8.45 3.67
C MET A 1 8.00 8.05 4.37
N ILE A 2 8.01 7.89 5.67
CA ILE A 2 6.81 7.56 6.43
C ILE A 2 6.21 8.83 7.00
N ASP A 3 4.93 9.07 6.70
CA ASP A 3 4.23 10.30 7.04
C ASP A 3 2.94 9.93 7.78
N LYS A 4 2.74 10.51 8.95
CA LYS A 4 1.54 10.29 9.76
C LYS A 4 0.25 10.62 8.97
N ASN A 5 0.30 11.64 8.13
CA ASN A 5 -0.84 12.05 7.32
C ASN A 5 -1.20 11.05 6.23
N LEU A 6 -0.33 10.08 5.96
CA LEU A 6 -0.56 9.02 4.99
C LEU A 6 -0.85 7.68 5.67
N MET A 7 -1.38 7.73 6.87
CA MET A 7 -1.95 6.59 7.59
C MET A 7 -3.47 6.70 7.48
N LEU A 8 -4.08 5.93 6.61
CA LEU A 8 -5.52 6.01 6.32
C LEU A 8 -6.25 4.86 7.01
N CYS A 9 -7.01 5.20 8.03
CA CYS A 9 -7.66 4.23 8.91
C CYS A 9 -9.08 3.96 8.46
N GLN A 10 -9.38 2.68 8.18
CA GLN A 10 -10.72 2.20 7.83
C GLN A 10 -11.35 2.97 6.67
N MET A 11 -10.58 3.11 5.61
CA MET A 11 -11.02 3.77 4.38
C MET A 11 -12.14 2.98 3.72
N LYS A 12 -13.15 3.71 3.23
CA LYS A 12 -14.30 3.11 2.54
C LYS A 12 -14.14 3.29 1.04
N VAL A 13 -14.07 2.19 0.31
CA VAL A 13 -14.03 2.20 -1.14
C VAL A 13 -14.85 1.04 -1.69
N LEU A 14 -15.40 1.19 -2.87
CA LEU A 14 -16.22 0.16 -3.50
C LEU A 14 -15.40 -0.99 -4.07
N ASN A 15 -14.28 -0.66 -4.69
CA ASN A 15 -13.47 -1.64 -5.41
C ASN A 15 -12.03 -1.10 -5.60
N GLN A 16 -11.21 -1.90 -6.26
CA GLN A 16 -9.81 -1.57 -6.52
C GLN A 16 -9.65 -0.28 -7.33
N ASP A 17 -10.44 -0.11 -8.40
CA ASP A 17 -10.35 1.07 -9.25
C ASP A 17 -10.67 2.35 -8.48
N THR A 18 -11.74 2.33 -7.69
CA THR A 18 -12.11 3.45 -6.84
C THR A 18 -11.02 3.76 -5.82
N PHE A 19 -10.41 2.72 -5.24
CA PHE A 19 -9.29 2.90 -4.32
C PHE A 19 -8.14 3.64 -5.00
N PHE A 20 -7.75 3.19 -6.20
CA PHE A 20 -6.64 3.82 -6.92
C PHE A 20 -6.95 5.27 -7.29
N ASP A 21 -8.19 5.55 -7.70
CA ASP A 21 -8.59 6.93 -8.01
C ASP A 21 -8.54 7.83 -6.77
N ASP A 22 -9.08 7.38 -5.65
CA ASP A 22 -9.15 8.17 -4.43
C ASP A 22 -7.76 8.42 -3.84
N ILE A 23 -6.92 7.39 -3.76
CA ILE A 23 -5.59 7.54 -3.20
C ILE A 23 -4.69 8.39 -4.09
N SER A 24 -4.83 8.26 -5.41
CA SER A 24 -4.04 9.06 -6.35
C SER A 24 -4.40 10.53 -6.28
N LEU A 25 -5.67 10.85 -6.13
CA LEU A 25 -6.11 12.23 -5.95
C LEU A 25 -5.50 12.84 -4.69
N LEU A 26 -5.53 12.12 -3.59
CA LEU A 26 -4.90 12.56 -2.35
C LEU A 26 -3.40 12.83 -2.53
N LEU A 27 -2.69 11.92 -3.16
CA LEU A 27 -1.25 12.05 -3.37
C LEU A 27 -0.91 13.17 -4.36
N GLU A 28 -1.73 13.40 -5.37
CA GLU A 28 -1.57 14.53 -6.29
C GLU A 28 -1.75 15.86 -5.55
N GLU A 29 -2.78 15.98 -4.73
CA GLU A 29 -3.05 17.18 -3.95
C GLU A 29 -1.94 17.49 -2.96
N GLU A 30 -1.29 16.47 -2.43
CA GLU A 30 -0.15 16.62 -1.51
C GLU A 30 1.19 16.86 -2.24
N GLY A 31 1.19 16.83 -3.57
CA GLY A 31 2.40 17.05 -4.36
C GLY A 31 3.37 15.87 -4.35
N ILE A 32 2.88 14.68 -4.04
CA ILE A 32 3.71 13.47 -3.92
C ILE A 32 3.84 12.77 -5.26
N VAL A 33 2.80 12.81 -6.10
CA VAL A 33 2.81 12.21 -7.42
C VAL A 33 2.29 13.17 -8.47
N LYS A 34 2.63 12.90 -9.73
CA LYS A 34 2.16 13.66 -10.90
C LYS A 34 0.81 13.12 -11.37
N PRO A 35 0.04 13.91 -12.14
CA PRO A 35 -1.17 13.42 -12.80
C PRO A 35 -0.91 12.18 -13.64
N GLY A 36 -1.88 11.26 -13.67
CA GLY A 36 -1.75 9.98 -14.36
C GLY A 36 -1.35 8.82 -13.47
N PHE A 37 -1.10 9.08 -12.19
CA PHE A 37 -0.66 8.05 -11.25
C PHE A 37 -1.71 6.94 -11.08
N SER A 38 -2.99 7.29 -11.03
CA SER A 38 -4.07 6.28 -10.92
C SER A 38 -4.04 5.31 -12.09
N ASP A 39 -3.95 5.83 -13.32
CA ASP A 39 -3.90 4.99 -14.52
C ASP A 39 -2.65 4.10 -14.52
N ALA A 40 -1.52 4.63 -14.08
CA ALA A 40 -0.28 3.86 -13.97
C ALA A 40 -0.42 2.73 -12.94
N LEU A 41 -1.06 2.99 -11.80
CA LEU A 41 -1.32 1.95 -10.79
C LEU A 41 -2.22 0.85 -11.34
N LYS A 42 -3.30 1.23 -12.01
CA LYS A 42 -4.25 0.27 -12.58
C LYS A 42 -3.59 -0.63 -13.62
N LEU A 43 -2.80 -0.04 -14.50
CA LEU A 43 -2.09 -0.78 -15.53
C LEU A 43 -1.06 -1.74 -14.91
N ARG A 44 -0.29 -1.26 -13.96
CA ARG A 44 0.73 -2.07 -13.29
C ARG A 44 0.08 -3.24 -12.53
N GLU A 45 -0.99 -2.97 -11.79
CA GLU A 45 -1.67 -3.98 -11.00
C GLU A 45 -2.32 -5.05 -11.90
N ALA A 46 -2.85 -4.67 -13.05
CA ALA A 46 -3.43 -5.60 -14.02
C ALA A 46 -2.38 -6.55 -14.59
N ASN A 47 -1.16 -6.07 -14.84
CA ASN A 47 -0.07 -6.85 -15.42
C ASN A 47 0.77 -7.59 -14.38
N PHE A 48 0.92 -7.01 -13.20
CA PHE A 48 1.75 -7.54 -12.11
C PHE A 48 1.01 -7.38 -10.78
N PRO A 49 0.08 -8.30 -10.49
CA PRO A 49 -0.72 -8.21 -9.26
C PRO A 49 0.11 -8.24 -7.99
N THR A 50 -0.35 -7.56 -6.96
CA THR A 50 0.38 -7.42 -5.70
C THR A 50 -0.36 -7.94 -4.48
N GLY A 51 -1.47 -8.67 -4.66
CA GLY A 51 -2.18 -9.29 -3.54
C GLY A 51 -1.37 -10.42 -2.92
N LEU A 52 -1.30 -10.47 -1.61
CA LEU A 52 -0.53 -11.46 -0.86
C LEU A 52 -1.43 -12.20 0.13
N PRO A 53 -1.38 -13.55 0.16
CA PRO A 53 -2.22 -14.36 1.03
C PRO A 53 -1.66 -14.46 2.46
N VAL A 54 -1.27 -13.33 3.02
CA VAL A 54 -0.81 -13.27 4.41
C VAL A 54 -1.98 -12.89 5.32
N THR A 55 -1.78 -12.95 6.64
CA THR A 55 -2.80 -12.63 7.63
C THR A 55 -3.57 -11.36 7.26
N GLY A 56 -4.89 -11.46 7.16
CA GLY A 56 -5.77 -10.34 6.86
C GLY A 56 -5.88 -9.94 5.40
N GLY A 57 -5.05 -10.49 4.52
CA GLY A 57 -4.99 -10.11 3.11
C GLY A 57 -4.33 -8.74 2.91
N VAL A 58 -3.18 -8.72 2.24
CA VAL A 58 -2.38 -7.50 2.06
C VAL A 58 -2.12 -7.29 0.57
N ALA A 59 -2.10 -6.02 0.15
CA ALA A 59 -1.62 -5.66 -1.19
C ALA A 59 -0.53 -4.60 -1.08
N ILE A 60 0.40 -4.63 -2.01
CA ILE A 60 1.53 -3.68 -2.06
C ILE A 60 1.63 -3.02 -3.43
N PRO A 61 0.58 -2.27 -3.85
CA PRO A 61 0.58 -1.65 -5.17
C PRO A 61 1.68 -0.62 -5.33
N HIS A 62 2.21 -0.53 -6.54
CA HIS A 62 3.28 0.41 -6.89
C HIS A 62 3.35 0.59 -8.40
N THR A 63 4.09 1.59 -8.83
CA THR A 63 4.37 1.85 -10.26
C THR A 63 5.88 1.74 -10.49
N ASP A 64 6.34 2.08 -11.70
CA ASP A 64 7.77 2.13 -12.01
C ASP A 64 8.47 3.36 -11.40
N GLY A 65 7.72 4.26 -10.78
CA GLY A 65 8.26 5.42 -10.10
C GLY A 65 8.39 6.68 -10.94
N THR A 66 8.14 6.64 -12.24
CA THR A 66 8.34 7.81 -13.12
C THR A 66 7.42 8.99 -12.78
N LEU A 67 6.25 8.71 -12.19
CA LEU A 67 5.30 9.74 -11.80
C LEU A 67 5.41 10.14 -10.32
N VAL A 68 6.38 9.61 -9.60
CA VAL A 68 6.58 9.95 -8.18
C VAL A 68 7.49 11.16 -8.05
N ILE A 69 7.04 12.16 -7.29
CA ILE A 69 7.80 13.39 -7.01
C ILE A 69 8.58 13.23 -5.70
N GLU A 70 7.93 12.69 -4.67
CA GLU A 70 8.54 12.48 -3.35
C GLU A 70 8.27 11.06 -2.88
N ASP A 71 9.30 10.41 -2.33
CA ASP A 71 9.18 9.05 -1.83
C ASP A 71 8.31 8.99 -0.59
N ARG A 72 7.27 8.15 -0.63
CA ARG A 72 6.34 7.94 0.50
C ARG A 72 5.83 6.51 0.52
N LEU A 73 5.58 6.02 1.72
CA LEU A 73 4.77 4.82 1.93
C LEU A 73 3.41 5.24 2.45
N VAL A 74 2.36 4.71 1.87
CA VAL A 74 0.98 5.00 2.29
C VAL A 74 0.40 3.72 2.90
N PHE A 75 -0.06 3.82 4.14
CA PHE A 75 -0.61 2.68 4.87
C PHE A 75 -2.11 2.85 4.98
N VAL A 76 -2.86 1.85 4.51
CA VAL A 76 -4.32 1.93 4.43
C VAL A 76 -4.94 0.67 5.01
N THR A 77 -5.82 0.83 5.99
CA THR A 77 -6.71 -0.24 6.38
C THR A 77 -8.08 0.03 5.74
N LEU A 78 -8.77 -1.03 5.34
CA LEU A 78 -10.04 -0.92 4.64
C LEU A 78 -11.20 -1.32 5.56
N ASN A 79 -12.30 -0.57 5.47
CA ASN A 79 -13.51 -0.89 6.22
C ASN A 79 -14.09 -2.24 5.77
N GLU A 80 -14.13 -2.45 4.45
CA GLU A 80 -14.53 -3.72 3.84
C GLU A 80 -13.42 -4.23 2.94
N PRO A 81 -13.22 -5.54 2.83
CA PRO A 81 -12.16 -6.08 1.97
C PRO A 81 -12.37 -5.70 0.51
N VAL A 82 -11.26 -5.51 -0.19
CA VAL A 82 -11.27 -5.25 -1.64
C VAL A 82 -10.50 -6.38 -2.31
N SER A 83 -11.01 -6.87 -3.43
CA SER A 83 -10.38 -7.96 -4.17
C SER A 83 -9.17 -7.48 -4.94
N PHE A 84 -8.04 -8.16 -4.76
CA PHE A 84 -6.83 -8.02 -5.57
C PHE A 84 -6.47 -9.39 -6.12
N ASN A 85 -5.85 -9.44 -7.29
CA ASN A 85 -5.30 -10.68 -7.79
C ASN A 85 -4.03 -11.02 -7.00
N GLU A 86 -3.77 -12.31 -6.84
CA GLU A 86 -2.61 -12.79 -6.09
C GLU A 86 -1.32 -12.60 -6.88
N MET A 87 -0.28 -12.10 -6.21
CA MET A 87 1.06 -11.96 -6.79
C MET A 87 1.57 -13.33 -7.26
N GLY A 88 1.92 -13.43 -8.54
CA GLY A 88 2.41 -14.68 -9.13
C GLY A 88 1.34 -15.73 -9.36
N GLY A 89 0.07 -15.44 -9.08
CA GLY A 89 -1.04 -16.37 -9.31
C GLY A 89 -1.70 -16.19 -10.69
N ASP A 90 -2.74 -16.95 -10.91
CA ASP A 90 -3.56 -16.85 -12.14
C ASP A 90 -4.64 -15.80 -11.97
N GLU A 91 -5.37 -15.48 -13.07
CA GLU A 91 -6.46 -14.49 -13.04
C GLU A 91 -7.57 -14.85 -12.05
N ASP A 92 -7.75 -16.13 -11.74
CA ASP A 92 -8.79 -16.61 -10.81
C ASP A 92 -8.33 -16.56 -9.34
N ASP A 93 -7.05 -16.36 -9.10
CA ASP A 93 -6.50 -16.33 -7.74
C ASP A 93 -6.70 -14.93 -7.15
N LYS A 94 -7.72 -14.80 -6.30
CA LYS A 94 -8.11 -13.52 -5.69
C LYS A 94 -7.81 -13.51 -4.20
N ILE A 95 -7.39 -12.36 -3.71
CA ILE A 95 -7.15 -12.11 -2.28
C ILE A 95 -8.14 -11.06 -1.81
N ALA A 96 -8.84 -11.33 -0.71
CA ALA A 96 -9.68 -10.34 -0.05
C ALA A 96 -8.78 -9.48 0.83
N VAL A 97 -8.44 -8.29 0.36
CA VAL A 97 -7.44 -7.43 0.97
C VAL A 97 -8.07 -6.47 1.96
N LYS A 98 -7.55 -6.43 3.17
CA LYS A 98 -7.96 -5.46 4.22
C LYS A 98 -6.87 -4.45 4.54
N PHE A 99 -5.64 -4.69 4.15
CA PHE A 99 -4.51 -3.80 4.46
C PHE A 99 -3.69 -3.57 3.19
N ILE A 100 -3.42 -2.30 2.90
CA ILE A 100 -2.66 -1.92 1.71
C ILE A 100 -1.48 -1.07 2.14
N ILE A 101 -0.30 -1.39 1.62
CA ILE A 101 0.87 -0.52 1.70
C ILE A 101 1.20 -0.11 0.27
N LEU A 102 0.91 1.14 -0.07
CA LEU A 102 1.19 1.67 -1.39
C LEU A 102 2.58 2.29 -1.39
N LEU A 103 3.42 1.86 -2.34
CA LEU A 103 4.78 2.35 -2.45
C LEU A 103 4.85 3.43 -3.52
N ALA A 104 4.95 4.70 -3.10
CA ALA A 104 5.21 5.83 -3.99
C ALA A 104 6.71 6.13 -3.92
N ILE A 105 7.51 5.37 -4.65
CA ILE A 105 8.98 5.45 -4.63
C ILE A 105 9.47 5.72 -6.06
N GLY A 106 10.24 6.79 -6.23
CA GLY A 106 10.65 7.25 -7.56
C GLY A 106 11.93 6.65 -8.11
N ASN A 107 12.81 6.13 -7.25
CA ASN A 107 14.10 5.59 -7.69
C ASN A 107 14.05 4.06 -7.78
N GLY A 108 14.36 3.50 -8.95
CA GLY A 108 14.25 2.07 -9.20
C GLY A 108 15.03 1.18 -8.24
N LYS A 109 16.27 1.54 -7.91
CA LYS A 109 17.09 0.77 -6.96
C LYS A 109 16.54 0.88 -5.54
N LYS A 110 16.21 2.09 -5.13
CA LYS A 110 15.60 2.35 -3.82
C LYS A 110 14.23 1.68 -3.73
N HIS A 111 13.48 1.66 -4.83
CA HIS A 111 12.18 1.00 -4.92
C HIS A 111 12.32 -0.50 -4.55
N LEU A 112 13.30 -1.19 -5.15
CA LEU A 112 13.52 -2.61 -4.86
C LEU A 112 13.90 -2.85 -3.41
N ASP A 113 14.76 -2.00 -2.84
CA ASP A 113 15.16 -2.10 -1.43
C ASP A 113 13.96 -1.93 -0.50
N VAL A 114 13.15 -0.90 -0.74
CA VAL A 114 11.97 -0.62 0.08
C VAL A 114 10.95 -1.74 -0.06
N LEU A 115 10.71 -2.20 -1.29
CA LEU A 115 9.80 -3.31 -1.56
C LEU A 115 10.20 -4.55 -0.76
N GLN A 116 11.49 -4.91 -0.79
CA GLN A 116 12.01 -6.06 -0.06
C GLN A 116 11.77 -5.93 1.45
N LYS A 117 12.05 -4.76 2.00
CA LYS A 117 11.85 -4.48 3.42
C LYS A 117 10.39 -4.53 3.82
N VAL A 118 9.50 -3.99 2.98
CA VAL A 118 8.06 -4.05 3.21
C VAL A 118 7.57 -5.49 3.20
N ILE A 119 8.00 -6.28 2.22
CA ILE A 119 7.64 -7.70 2.14
C ILE A 119 8.09 -8.44 3.40
N ASN A 120 9.30 -8.18 3.87
CA ASN A 120 9.79 -8.78 5.12
C ASN A 120 8.93 -8.38 6.32
N GLY A 121 8.54 -7.12 6.39
CA GLY A 121 7.72 -6.60 7.50
C GLY A 121 6.32 -7.21 7.57
N ILE A 122 5.67 -7.39 6.42
CA ILE A 122 4.31 -7.92 6.37
C ILE A 122 4.23 -9.42 6.65
N GLN A 123 5.36 -10.11 6.74
CA GLN A 123 5.39 -11.50 7.18
C GLN A 123 5.22 -11.64 8.68
N ASN A 124 5.30 -10.54 9.42
CA ASN A 124 5.03 -10.52 10.84
C ASN A 124 3.52 -10.36 11.08
N PRO A 125 2.80 -11.42 11.48
CA PRO A 125 1.34 -11.34 11.67
C PRO A 125 0.95 -10.37 12.79
N ASN A 126 1.82 -10.11 13.75
CA ASN A 126 1.53 -9.16 14.82
C ASN A 126 1.47 -7.73 14.30
N PHE A 127 2.32 -7.38 13.34
CA PHE A 127 2.28 -6.07 12.70
C PHE A 127 0.94 -5.87 11.98
N ILE A 128 0.55 -6.83 11.15
CA ILE A 128 -0.69 -6.73 10.38
C ILE A 128 -1.92 -6.71 11.32
N SER A 129 -1.96 -7.61 12.31
CA SER A 129 -3.07 -7.64 13.27
C SER A 129 -3.18 -6.34 14.04
N GLY A 130 -2.06 -5.76 14.44
CA GLY A 130 -2.02 -4.46 15.11
C GLY A 130 -2.59 -3.35 14.24
N MET A 131 -2.18 -3.31 12.96
CA MET A 131 -2.67 -2.31 12.02
C MET A 131 -4.18 -2.46 11.80
N LEU A 132 -4.68 -3.69 11.66
CA LEU A 132 -6.11 -3.93 11.45
C LEU A 132 -6.96 -3.59 12.67
N ARG A 133 -6.39 -3.66 13.88
CA ARG A 133 -7.09 -3.26 15.11
C ARG A 133 -6.99 -1.77 15.41
N ALA A 134 -6.11 -1.05 14.74
CA ALA A 134 -5.95 0.39 14.97
C ALA A 134 -7.25 1.12 14.63
N GLU A 135 -7.64 2.04 15.49
CA GLU A 135 -8.88 2.82 15.34
C GLU A 135 -8.62 4.26 14.91
N SER A 136 -7.36 4.65 14.80
CA SER A 136 -6.98 6.01 14.46
C SER A 136 -5.68 6.04 13.67
N GLN A 137 -5.49 7.14 12.97
CA GLN A 137 -4.26 7.45 12.26
C GLN A 137 -3.04 7.41 13.21
N GLU A 138 -3.21 7.94 14.42
CA GLU A 138 -2.14 7.98 15.41
C GLU A 138 -1.72 6.60 15.87
N GLN A 139 -2.69 5.72 16.10
CA GLN A 139 -2.40 4.33 16.47
C GLN A 139 -1.66 3.60 15.35
N MET A 140 -2.08 3.78 14.10
CA MET A 140 -1.38 3.19 12.96
C MET A 140 0.07 3.67 12.89
N TYR A 141 0.27 4.97 13.06
CA TYR A 141 1.61 5.57 12.99
C TYR A 141 2.54 5.02 14.08
N GLU A 142 2.05 4.87 15.31
CA GLU A 142 2.82 4.29 16.41
C GLU A 142 3.25 2.85 16.11
N ILE A 143 2.33 2.05 15.57
CA ILE A 143 2.61 0.66 15.22
C ILE A 143 3.69 0.59 14.13
N VAL A 144 3.56 1.43 13.10
CA VAL A 144 4.55 1.49 12.02
C VAL A 144 5.92 1.90 12.57
N GLN A 145 5.97 2.89 13.45
CA GLN A 145 7.22 3.33 14.05
C GLN A 145 7.90 2.22 14.86
N ASN A 146 7.12 1.49 15.63
CA ASN A 146 7.66 0.45 16.52
C ASN A 146 8.06 -0.82 15.76
N GLU A 147 7.28 -1.20 14.75
CA GLU A 147 7.43 -2.51 14.09
C GLU A 147 8.13 -2.45 12.74
N LEU A 148 8.01 -1.34 12.01
CA LEU A 148 8.49 -1.23 10.63
C LEU A 148 9.63 -0.26 10.43
N MET A 149 9.75 0.79 11.26
CA MET A 149 10.77 1.84 11.06
C MET A 149 12.19 1.31 11.06
N CYS A 150 12.50 0.36 11.90
CA CYS A 150 13.83 -0.25 11.95
C CYS A 150 14.14 -1.07 10.68
N ILE A 151 13.11 -1.41 9.91
CA ILE A 151 13.26 -2.19 8.68
C ILE A 151 13.38 -1.27 7.45
N VAL A 152 12.66 -0.13 7.43
CA VAL A 152 12.59 0.77 6.26
C VAL A 152 13.57 1.94 6.31
N ARG A 153 14.34 2.07 7.33
CA ARG A 153 15.35 3.13 7.43
C ARG A 153 16.48 2.97 6.45
#